data_30143dc02194a8e5dd105d4e9c5b8e76
#
_entry.id   30143dc02194a8e5dd105d4e9c5b8e76
#
_cell.length_a   1.000
_cell.length_b   1.000
_cell.length_c   1.000
_cell.angle_alpha   90.00
_cell.angle_beta   90.00
_cell.angle_gamma   90.00
#
_symmetry.space_group_name_H-M   'P 1'
#
loop_
_entity.id
_entity.type
_entity.pdbx_description
1 polymer ?
#
loop_
_entity_poly.entity_id
_entity_poly.type
_entity_poly.pdbx_seq_one_letter_code
_entity_poly.pdbx_strand_id
1 'polypeptide(L)'
;MFQVASITKSFKEKAVLKGVSFSIEEGDKVALLGNNGAGKSTLFNIIAGQLQADSGTIKTSLDFQREIGMMPQGDLLIEDLTVAEFVELKSRMNQLKQADINGLLEMVELRGSKEQMVGSLSGGQKRRLSL
;
A
#
# COMPACT_ATOMS: atom_id res chain seq x y z
N MET A 1 -2.80 -0.72 -17.94
CA MET A 1 -1.38 -1.09 -18.03
C MET A 1 -0.55 -0.28 -17.04
N PHE A 2 0.34 -0.93 -16.34
CA PHE A 2 1.32 -0.31 -15.47
C PHE A 2 2.73 -0.74 -15.93
N GLN A 3 3.57 0.20 -16.27
CA GLN A 3 4.89 -0.09 -16.84
C GLN A 3 6.02 0.58 -16.06
N VAL A 4 6.99 -0.21 -15.68
CA VAL A 4 8.25 0.24 -15.08
C VAL A 4 9.36 0.00 -16.07
N ALA A 5 10.15 1.01 -16.36
CA ALA A 5 11.20 0.94 -17.37
C ALA A 5 12.53 1.46 -16.82
N SER A 6 13.52 0.58 -16.77
CA SER A 6 14.93 0.86 -16.46
C SER A 6 15.14 1.64 -15.16
N ILE A 7 14.39 1.34 -14.13
CA ILE A 7 14.51 2.01 -12.82
C ILE A 7 15.85 1.66 -12.19
N THR A 8 16.61 2.70 -11.86
CA THR A 8 17.85 2.60 -11.09
C THR A 8 17.74 3.36 -9.79
N LYS A 9 18.40 2.87 -8.75
CA LYS A 9 18.55 3.55 -7.48
C LYS A 9 19.82 3.11 -6.78
N SER A 10 20.59 4.09 -6.34
CA SER A 10 21.78 3.89 -5.51
C SER A 10 21.66 4.69 -4.22
N PHE A 11 22.20 4.14 -3.15
CA PHE A 11 22.38 4.83 -1.87
C PHE A 11 23.87 4.94 -1.60
N LYS A 12 24.41 6.17 -1.60
CA LYS A 12 25.85 6.44 -1.58
C LYS A 12 26.54 5.70 -2.73
N GLU A 13 27.46 4.79 -2.45
CA GLU A 13 28.21 4.02 -3.45
C GLU A 13 27.57 2.67 -3.78
N LYS A 14 26.46 2.30 -3.11
CA LYS A 14 25.79 1.02 -3.31
C LYS A 14 24.63 1.12 -4.28
N ALA A 15 24.75 0.48 -5.44
CA ALA A 15 23.64 0.32 -6.37
C ALA A 15 22.67 -0.75 -5.85
N VAL A 16 21.39 -0.33 -5.62
CA VAL A 16 20.33 -1.20 -5.09
C VAL A 16 19.43 -1.68 -6.22
N LEU A 17 19.03 -0.79 -7.14
CA LEU A 17 18.27 -1.13 -8.34
C LEU A 17 19.13 -0.82 -9.56
N LYS A 18 19.27 -1.78 -10.46
CA LYS A 18 20.22 -1.75 -11.59
C LYS A 18 19.53 -1.82 -12.95
N GLY A 19 18.44 -1.09 -13.12
CA GLY A 19 17.69 -1.07 -14.37
C GLY A 19 16.52 -2.06 -14.37
N VAL A 20 15.66 -1.98 -13.35
CA VAL A 20 14.48 -2.85 -13.24
C VAL A 20 13.43 -2.44 -14.25
N SER A 21 12.94 -3.41 -15.01
CA SER A 21 11.88 -3.19 -16.02
C SER A 21 10.86 -4.34 -15.96
N PHE A 22 9.58 -3.98 -15.97
CA PHE A 22 8.47 -4.92 -16.13
C PHE A 22 7.18 -4.17 -16.50
N SER A 23 6.19 -4.91 -16.95
CA SER A 23 4.83 -4.39 -17.17
C SER A 23 3.81 -5.29 -16.49
N ILE A 24 2.69 -4.69 -16.09
CA ILE A 24 1.56 -5.36 -15.46
C ILE A 24 0.31 -4.96 -16.23
N GLU A 25 -0.45 -5.92 -16.70
CA GLU A 25 -1.72 -5.70 -17.35
C GLU A 25 -2.88 -5.88 -16.38
N GLU A 26 -4.07 -5.51 -16.80
CA GLU A 26 -5.28 -5.70 -16.00
C GLU A 26 -5.52 -7.19 -15.72
N GLY A 27 -5.74 -7.53 -14.45
CA GLY A 27 -5.95 -8.92 -14.01
C GLY A 27 -4.68 -9.68 -13.64
N ASP A 28 -3.50 -9.14 -13.94
CA ASP A 28 -2.24 -9.79 -13.59
C ASP A 28 -2.02 -9.86 -12.08
N LYS A 29 -1.38 -10.94 -11.65
CA LYS A 29 -0.86 -11.12 -10.29
C LYS A 29 0.65 -11.29 -10.36
N VAL A 30 1.38 -10.31 -9.87
CA VAL A 30 2.84 -10.27 -9.95
C VAL A 30 3.45 -10.44 -8.56
N ALA A 31 4.41 -11.34 -8.42
CA ALA A 31 5.19 -11.52 -7.21
C ALA A 31 6.62 -11.02 -7.43
N LEU A 32 7.08 -10.15 -6.53
CA LEU A 32 8.45 -9.68 -6.50
C LEU A 32 9.26 -10.51 -5.50
N LEU A 33 10.15 -11.32 -6.02
CA LEU A 33 10.97 -12.24 -5.22
C LEU A 33 12.41 -11.74 -5.10
N GLY A 34 13.03 -11.99 -3.99
CA GLY A 34 14.42 -11.66 -3.74
C GLY A 34 14.78 -11.77 -2.26
N ASN A 35 16.07 -11.87 -1.98
CA ASN A 35 16.59 -11.90 -0.61
C ASN A 35 16.37 -10.55 0.10
N ASN A 36 16.48 -10.57 1.43
CA ASN A 36 16.49 -9.31 2.20
C ASN A 36 17.65 -8.43 1.73
N GLY A 37 17.34 -7.16 1.48
CA GLY A 37 18.32 -6.20 0.94
C GLY A 37 18.47 -6.23 -0.60
N ALA A 38 17.66 -7.00 -1.32
CA ALA A 38 17.68 -7.04 -2.79
C ALA A 38 17.07 -5.78 -3.46
N GLY A 39 16.46 -4.89 -2.67
CA GLY A 39 15.86 -3.65 -3.20
C GLY A 39 14.34 -3.71 -3.39
N LYS A 40 13.65 -4.76 -2.94
CA LYS A 40 12.19 -4.89 -3.06
C LYS A 40 11.44 -3.69 -2.46
N SER A 41 11.73 -3.37 -1.20
CA SER A 41 11.10 -2.23 -0.52
C SER A 41 11.44 -0.90 -1.19
N THR A 42 12.67 -0.75 -1.69
CA THR A 42 13.11 0.42 -2.45
C THR A 42 12.28 0.60 -3.72
N LEU A 43 12.07 -0.47 -4.47
CA LEU A 43 11.24 -0.46 -5.67
C LEU A 43 9.78 -0.10 -5.35
N PHE A 44 9.20 -0.71 -4.31
CA PHE A 44 7.84 -0.37 -3.86
C PHE A 44 7.71 1.09 -3.45
N ASN A 45 8.67 1.64 -2.73
CA ASN A 45 8.66 3.06 -2.34
C ASN A 45 8.76 3.99 -3.55
N ILE A 46 9.51 3.61 -4.58
CA ILE A 46 9.57 4.36 -5.84
C ILE A 46 8.23 4.28 -6.58
N ILE A 47 7.64 3.10 -6.68
CA ILE A 47 6.32 2.90 -7.30
C ILE A 47 5.24 3.72 -6.56
N ALA A 48 5.30 3.77 -5.24
CA ALA A 48 4.38 4.55 -4.41
C ALA A 48 4.62 6.08 -4.44
N GLY A 49 5.66 6.53 -5.14
CA GLY A 49 6.03 7.96 -5.16
C GLY A 49 6.66 8.48 -3.87
N GLN A 50 6.99 7.60 -2.92
CA GLN A 50 7.64 7.96 -1.65
C GLN A 50 9.14 8.14 -1.77
N LEU A 51 9.74 7.60 -2.83
CA LEU A 51 11.16 7.69 -3.12
C LEU A 51 11.36 7.97 -4.61
N GLN A 52 12.29 8.86 -4.91
CA GLN A 52 12.64 9.16 -6.30
C GLN A 52 13.68 8.17 -6.83
N ALA A 53 13.47 7.65 -8.04
CA ALA A 53 14.48 6.89 -8.76
C ALA A 53 15.61 7.80 -9.22
N ASP A 54 16.82 7.24 -9.39
CA ASP A 54 17.94 7.97 -9.98
C ASP A 54 17.76 8.10 -11.50
N SER A 55 17.23 7.07 -12.15
CA SER A 55 16.83 7.08 -13.55
C SER A 55 15.72 6.08 -13.82
N GLY A 56 15.18 6.11 -15.02
CA GLY A 56 14.07 5.29 -15.46
C GLY A 56 12.73 6.00 -15.37
N THR A 57 11.68 5.33 -15.78
CA THR A 57 10.32 5.89 -15.83
C THR A 57 9.29 4.88 -15.36
N ILE A 58 8.22 5.41 -14.78
CA ILE A 58 7.00 4.67 -14.49
C ILE A 58 5.87 5.30 -15.29
N LYS A 59 5.19 4.49 -16.09
CA LYS A 59 4.02 4.90 -16.86
C LYS A 59 2.81 4.11 -16.40
N THR A 60 1.74 4.81 -16.10
CA THR A 60 0.47 4.20 -15.74
C THR A 60 -0.68 5.12 -16.13
N SER A 61 -1.81 4.53 -16.49
CA SER A 61 -3.08 5.23 -16.67
C SER A 61 -3.88 5.37 -15.37
N LEU A 62 -3.40 4.75 -14.28
CA LEU A 62 -4.08 4.74 -12.99
C LEU A 62 -3.82 6.03 -12.21
N ASP A 63 -4.83 6.50 -11.52
CA ASP A 63 -4.69 7.58 -10.54
C ASP A 63 -4.14 7.01 -9.23
N PHE A 64 -2.88 7.38 -8.90
CA PHE A 64 -2.19 6.90 -7.71
C PHE A 64 -2.94 7.19 -6.40
N GLN A 65 -3.71 8.26 -6.34
CA GLN A 65 -4.43 8.63 -5.12
C GLN A 65 -5.76 7.89 -4.95
N ARG A 66 -6.35 7.44 -6.04
CA ARG A 66 -7.70 6.88 -6.05
C ARG A 66 -7.76 5.41 -6.41
N GLU A 67 -6.87 4.95 -7.27
CA GLU A 67 -6.94 3.63 -7.87
C GLU A 67 -5.82 2.69 -7.43
N ILE A 68 -4.81 3.20 -6.70
CA ILE A 68 -3.71 2.36 -6.20
C ILE A 68 -3.80 2.25 -4.67
N GLY A 69 -4.08 1.05 -4.21
CA GLY A 69 -3.99 0.68 -2.79
C GLY A 69 -2.61 0.12 -2.47
N MET A 70 -2.04 0.52 -1.35
CA MET A 70 -0.75 0.02 -0.89
C MET A 70 -0.85 -0.41 0.57
N MET A 71 -0.38 -1.61 0.85
CA MET A 71 -0.30 -2.15 2.20
C MET A 71 1.17 -2.22 2.62
N PRO A 72 1.61 -1.37 3.55
CA PRO A 72 2.99 -1.39 4.03
C PRO A 72 3.29 -2.66 4.83
N GLN A 73 4.56 -2.94 5.06
CA GLN A 73 4.99 -4.11 5.84
C GLN A 73 4.57 -4.02 7.31
N GLY A 74 4.47 -2.81 7.87
CA GLY A 74 3.95 -2.56 9.22
C GLY A 74 2.51 -2.07 9.19
N ASP A 75 1.77 -2.31 10.27
CA ASP A 75 0.43 -1.79 10.42
C ASP A 75 0.48 -0.31 10.81
N LEU A 76 0.02 0.56 9.92
CA LEU A 76 -0.12 2.00 10.19
C LEU A 76 -1.50 2.25 10.78
N LEU A 77 -1.67 1.90 12.05
CA LEU A 77 -2.93 2.00 12.77
C LEU A 77 -2.86 3.08 13.86
N ILE A 78 -3.97 3.79 14.05
CA ILE A 78 -4.13 4.74 15.17
C ILE A 78 -4.88 4.01 16.27
N GLU A 79 -4.17 3.60 17.31
CA GLU A 79 -4.69 2.72 18.36
C GLU A 79 -5.74 3.38 19.27
N ASP A 80 -5.73 4.70 19.34
CA ASP A 80 -6.65 5.50 20.18
C ASP A 80 -8.02 5.79 19.55
N LEU A 81 -8.25 5.32 18.34
CA LEU A 81 -9.54 5.40 17.65
C LEU A 81 -10.31 4.09 17.76
N THR A 82 -11.64 4.19 17.68
CA THR A 82 -12.45 3.00 17.41
C THR A 82 -12.23 2.52 15.97
N VAL A 83 -12.59 1.27 15.71
CA VAL A 83 -12.49 0.69 14.36
C VAL A 83 -13.30 1.52 13.35
N ALA A 84 -14.51 1.92 13.71
CA ALA A 84 -15.37 2.76 12.87
C ALA A 84 -14.75 4.14 12.58
N GLU A 85 -14.21 4.80 13.59
CA GLU A 85 -13.54 6.10 13.45
C GLU A 85 -12.29 6.01 12.58
N PHE A 86 -11.51 4.95 12.72
CA PHE A 86 -10.33 4.71 11.90
C PHE A 86 -10.69 4.52 10.43
N VAL A 87 -11.70 3.70 10.12
CA VAL A 87 -12.16 3.48 8.74
C VAL A 87 -12.73 4.76 8.14
N GLU A 88 -13.48 5.54 8.92
CA GLU A 88 -14.00 6.83 8.46
C GLU A 88 -12.87 7.80 8.13
N LEU A 89 -11.87 7.93 9.01
CA LEU A 89 -10.70 8.77 8.78
C LEU A 89 -9.95 8.36 7.50
N LYS A 90 -9.67 7.08 7.37
CA LYS A 90 -8.96 6.52 6.19
C LYS A 90 -9.75 6.75 4.90
N SER A 91 -11.06 6.60 4.94
CA SER A 91 -11.95 6.87 3.80
C SER A 91 -11.90 8.34 3.38
N ARG A 92 -11.91 9.27 4.35
CA ARG A 92 -11.78 10.70 4.06
C ARG A 92 -10.42 11.06 3.48
N MET A 93 -9.34 10.49 4.01
CA MET A 93 -7.98 10.70 3.49
C MET A 93 -7.84 10.23 2.04
N ASN A 94 -8.51 9.14 1.68
CA ASN A 94 -8.55 8.62 0.31
C ASN A 94 -9.61 9.28 -0.57
N GLN A 95 -10.22 10.38 -0.11
CA GLN A 95 -11.24 11.15 -0.84
C GLN A 95 -12.48 10.33 -1.23
N LEU A 96 -12.77 9.27 -0.50
CA LEU A 96 -13.98 8.48 -0.70
C LEU A 96 -15.17 9.25 -0.11
N LYS A 97 -15.97 9.83 -0.97
CA LYS A 97 -17.22 10.48 -0.57
C LYS A 97 -18.25 9.40 -0.27
N GLN A 98 -18.99 9.55 0.84
CA GLN A 98 -20.08 8.66 1.22
C GLN A 98 -19.65 7.18 1.31
N ALA A 99 -18.50 6.90 1.92
CA ALA A 99 -18.07 5.53 2.14
C ALA A 99 -19.09 4.79 3.03
N ASP A 100 -19.49 3.60 2.60
CA ASP A 100 -20.27 2.67 3.42
C ASP A 100 -19.34 1.99 4.44
N ILE A 101 -19.25 2.56 5.64
CA ILE A 101 -18.38 2.06 6.71
C ILE A 101 -18.76 0.63 7.09
N ASN A 102 -20.05 0.32 7.21
CA ASN A 102 -20.50 -1.03 7.56
C ASN A 102 -20.14 -2.03 6.46
N GLY A 103 -20.32 -1.68 5.19
CA GLY A 103 -19.92 -2.53 4.07
C GLY A 103 -18.41 -2.78 4.01
N LEU A 104 -17.59 -1.76 4.24
CA LEU A 104 -16.15 -1.90 4.32
C LEU A 104 -15.72 -2.80 5.47
N LEU A 105 -16.31 -2.64 6.65
CA LEU A 105 -16.04 -3.49 7.82
C LEU A 105 -16.48 -4.93 7.62
N GLU A 106 -17.57 -5.15 6.88
CA GLU A 106 -18.04 -6.50 6.53
C GLU A 106 -17.05 -7.20 5.59
N MET A 107 -16.48 -6.49 4.61
CA MET A 107 -15.46 -7.04 3.71
C MET A 107 -14.21 -7.54 4.44
N VAL A 108 -13.84 -6.92 5.55
CA VAL A 108 -12.68 -7.30 6.38
C VAL A 108 -13.07 -8.07 7.63
N GLU A 109 -14.34 -8.48 7.76
CA GLU A 109 -14.88 -9.26 8.88
C GLU A 109 -14.76 -8.57 10.24
N LEU A 110 -14.88 -7.25 10.29
CA LEU A 110 -14.77 -6.45 11.50
C LEU A 110 -16.04 -5.68 11.88
N ARG A 111 -17.18 -5.94 11.24
CA ARG A 111 -18.44 -5.24 11.52
C ARG A 111 -18.88 -5.36 12.98
N GLY A 112 -18.71 -6.53 13.59
CA GLY A 112 -19.02 -6.76 15.02
C GLY A 112 -18.05 -6.07 15.99
N SER A 113 -16.93 -5.53 15.50
CA SER A 113 -15.88 -4.89 16.29
C SER A 113 -15.81 -3.38 16.08
N LYS A 114 -16.79 -2.76 15.40
CA LYS A 114 -16.75 -1.34 15.00
C LYS A 114 -16.62 -0.36 16.17
N GLU A 115 -17.18 -0.68 17.33
CA GLU A 115 -17.10 0.13 18.55
C GLU A 115 -15.84 -0.16 19.38
N GLN A 116 -15.06 -1.17 19.01
CA GLN A 116 -13.86 -1.58 19.72
C GLN A 116 -12.70 -0.64 19.39
N MET A 117 -11.85 -0.36 20.38
CA MET A 117 -10.63 0.41 20.13
C MET A 117 -9.66 -0.37 19.23
N VAL A 118 -9.04 0.30 18.27
CA VAL A 118 -8.07 -0.32 17.37
C VAL A 118 -6.94 -1.00 18.14
N GLY A 119 -6.46 -0.37 19.21
CA GLY A 119 -5.40 -0.92 20.06
C GLY A 119 -5.73 -2.24 20.74
N SER A 120 -7.04 -2.53 20.94
CA SER A 120 -7.51 -3.77 21.60
C SER A 120 -7.73 -4.94 20.64
N LEU A 121 -7.58 -4.74 19.33
CA LEU A 121 -7.74 -5.79 18.33
C LEU A 121 -6.63 -6.82 18.41
N SER A 122 -6.93 -8.07 18.03
CA SER A 122 -5.92 -9.09 17.80
C SER A 122 -5.00 -8.73 16.63
N GLY A 123 -3.83 -9.36 16.54
CA GLY A 123 -2.89 -9.13 15.42
C GLY A 123 -3.52 -9.41 14.06
N GLY A 124 -4.30 -10.48 13.94
CA GLY A 124 -5.03 -10.80 12.70
C GLY A 124 -6.10 -9.78 12.36
N GLN A 125 -6.85 -9.30 13.35
CA GLN A 125 -7.84 -8.24 13.17
C GLN A 125 -7.18 -6.91 12.75
N LYS A 126 -6.08 -6.52 13.41
CA LYS A 126 -5.28 -5.35 13.01
C LYS A 126 -4.82 -5.45 11.57
N ARG A 127 -4.35 -6.62 11.16
CA ARG A 127 -3.90 -6.87 9.79
C ARG A 127 -5.03 -6.73 8.78
N ARG A 128 -6.21 -7.25 9.06
CA ARG A 128 -7.38 -7.08 8.20
C ARG A 128 -7.83 -5.62 8.12
N LEU A 129 -7.75 -4.88 9.24
CA LEU A 129 -8.10 -3.45 9.27
C LEU A 129 -7.13 -2.59 8.43
N SER A 130 -5.87 -3.00 8.30
CA SER A 130 -4.86 -2.28 7.52
C SER A 130 -4.99 -2.47 5.99
N LEU A 131 -5.82 -3.43 5.56
CA LEU A 131 -6.15 -3.62 4.14
C LEU A 131 -6.99 -2.46 3.59
#